data_c0cf1463ff99b165529103b2945e9ca2
#
_entry.id   c0cf1463ff99b165529103b2945e9ca2
#
_cell.length_a   1.000
_cell.length_b   1.000
_cell.length_c   1.000
_cell.angle_alpha   90.00
_cell.angle_beta   90.00
_cell.angle_gamma   90.00
#
_symmetry.space_group_name_H-M   'P 1'
#
loop_
_entity.id
_entity.type
_entity.pdbx_description
1 polymer ?
#
loop_
_entity_poly.entity_id
_entity_poly.type
_entity_poly.pdbx_seq_one_letter_code
_entity_poly.pdbx_strand_id
1 'polypeptide(L)'
;DTSLIDAPWPGPAATTRKTALGIGLIWRVLDTGEPIYARKLSVDEVRRRITEYHQPYQKAVKDALDATHAHFGAVWHVNCHSMPAVSSAISEEGPGKLRPDFVLGDRDGTTCEPGFTAFVASLLADMGYEVKVNDPYKGVELVRAFSDPAAGRHSLQIEVNRRLYLDE
;
A
#
# COMPACT_ATOMS: atom_id res chain seq x y z
N ASP A 1 8.18 -11.40 -7.28
CA ASP A 1 8.66 -12.67 -6.70
C ASP A 1 8.83 -13.70 -7.82
N THR A 2 10.10 -13.96 -8.19
CA THR A 2 10.42 -14.90 -9.28
C THR A 2 10.20 -16.37 -8.87
N SER A 3 10.05 -16.67 -7.59
CA SER A 3 9.75 -18.05 -7.13
C SER A 3 8.33 -18.51 -7.51
N LEU A 4 7.44 -17.56 -7.82
CA LEU A 4 6.07 -17.81 -8.24
C LEU A 4 5.98 -18.33 -9.68
N ILE A 5 7.00 -18.08 -10.51
CA ILE A 5 6.97 -18.38 -11.96
C ILE A 5 7.73 -19.65 -12.32
N ASP A 6 7.25 -20.30 -13.37
CA ASP A 6 7.78 -21.60 -13.87
C ASP A 6 9.05 -21.47 -14.73
N ALA A 7 9.37 -20.27 -15.19
CA ALA A 7 10.55 -19.95 -15.99
C ALA A 7 11.21 -18.63 -15.55
N PRO A 8 12.46 -18.34 -15.95
CA PRO A 8 13.11 -17.07 -15.64
C PRO A 8 12.32 -15.87 -16.14
N TRP A 9 12.16 -14.85 -15.27
CA TRP A 9 11.53 -13.59 -15.67
C TRP A 9 12.42 -12.82 -16.64
N PRO A 10 11.93 -12.40 -17.83
CA PRO A 10 12.76 -11.81 -18.88
C PRO A 10 13.04 -10.30 -18.67
N GLY A 11 12.96 -9.79 -17.46
CA GLY A 11 13.16 -8.38 -17.16
C GLY A 11 13.64 -8.13 -15.74
N PRO A 12 13.74 -6.86 -15.33
CA PRO A 12 14.09 -6.52 -13.96
C PRO A 12 13.11 -7.13 -12.95
N ALA A 13 13.64 -7.68 -11.88
CA ALA A 13 12.86 -8.21 -10.77
C ALA A 13 13.41 -7.64 -9.46
N ALA A 14 12.57 -6.96 -8.70
CA ALA A 14 12.97 -6.45 -7.41
C ALA A 14 13.02 -7.57 -6.37
N THR A 15 14.12 -7.63 -5.62
CA THR A 15 14.24 -8.47 -4.42
C THR A 15 14.00 -7.59 -3.20
N THR A 16 12.86 -7.76 -2.56
CA THR A 16 12.47 -7.02 -1.36
C THR A 16 12.04 -7.99 -0.28
N ARG A 17 11.93 -7.52 0.98
CA ARG A 17 11.35 -8.34 2.06
C ARG A 17 9.95 -8.86 1.69
N LYS A 18 9.12 -8.03 1.08
CA LYS A 18 7.77 -8.45 0.63
C LYS A 18 7.81 -9.57 -0.40
N THR A 19 8.70 -9.50 -1.38
CA THR A 19 8.85 -10.58 -2.37
C THR A 19 9.38 -11.86 -1.72
N ALA A 20 10.29 -11.77 -0.76
CA ALA A 20 10.78 -12.93 -0.01
C ALA A 20 9.66 -13.60 0.80
N LEU A 21 8.77 -12.82 1.40
CA LEU A 21 7.60 -13.30 2.13
C LEU A 21 6.46 -13.82 1.22
N GLY A 22 6.56 -13.61 -0.09
CA GLY A 22 5.54 -14.06 -1.05
C GLY A 22 4.38 -13.08 -1.26
N ILE A 23 4.51 -11.85 -0.78
CA ILE A 23 3.52 -10.76 -0.88
C ILE A 23 4.03 -9.62 -1.78
N GLY A 24 4.66 -9.98 -2.90
CA GLY A 24 5.08 -9.03 -3.93
C GLY A 24 3.91 -8.47 -4.76
N LEU A 25 4.17 -8.06 -6.00
CA LEU A 25 3.12 -7.53 -6.88
C LEU A 25 1.99 -8.55 -7.12
N ILE A 26 2.32 -9.82 -7.29
CA ILE A 26 1.38 -10.92 -7.29
C ILE A 26 1.67 -11.76 -6.06
N TRP A 27 0.71 -11.85 -5.17
CA TRP A 27 0.84 -12.63 -3.94
C TRP A 27 0.83 -14.12 -4.27
N ARG A 28 1.72 -14.88 -3.64
CA ARG A 28 1.76 -16.34 -3.75
C ARG A 28 1.28 -17.07 -2.50
N VAL A 29 1.15 -16.36 -1.38
CA VAL A 29 0.68 -16.91 -0.11
C VAL A 29 -0.42 -16.04 0.49
N LEU A 30 -1.29 -16.64 1.29
CA LEU A 30 -2.22 -15.97 2.18
C LEU A 30 -1.47 -15.39 3.39
N ASP A 31 -2.14 -14.61 4.21
CA ASP A 31 -1.62 -14.08 5.48
C ASP A 31 -1.32 -15.19 6.51
N THR A 32 -1.95 -16.36 6.36
CA THR A 32 -1.65 -17.60 7.09
C THR A 32 -0.36 -18.29 6.64
N GLY A 33 0.22 -17.87 5.50
CA GLY A 33 1.38 -18.50 4.86
C GLY A 33 1.03 -19.62 3.89
N GLU A 34 -0.23 -19.97 3.74
CA GLU A 34 -0.69 -21.00 2.81
C GLU A 34 -0.55 -20.55 1.35
N PRO A 35 -0.18 -21.43 0.41
CA PRO A 35 -0.03 -21.07 -0.99
C PRO A 35 -1.39 -20.76 -1.63
N ILE A 36 -1.47 -19.65 -2.37
CA ILE A 36 -2.67 -19.27 -3.16
C ILE A 36 -2.83 -20.15 -4.40
N TYR A 37 -1.72 -20.62 -4.98
CA TYR A 37 -1.72 -21.36 -6.24
C TYR A 37 -1.24 -22.79 -6.03
N ALA A 38 -1.95 -23.75 -6.63
CA ALA A 38 -1.55 -25.16 -6.66
C ALA A 38 -0.35 -25.44 -7.59
N ARG A 39 0.03 -24.48 -8.44
CA ARG A 39 1.13 -24.56 -9.40
C ARG A 39 1.85 -23.22 -9.52
N LYS A 40 3.03 -23.24 -10.09
CA LYS A 40 3.68 -22.01 -10.55
C LYS A 40 2.89 -21.39 -11.71
N LEU A 41 2.91 -20.07 -11.81
CA LEU A 41 2.30 -19.32 -12.90
C LEU A 41 3.28 -19.27 -14.08
N SER A 42 2.77 -19.26 -15.31
CA SER A 42 3.63 -19.00 -16.46
C SER A 42 4.04 -17.52 -16.53
N VAL A 43 5.16 -17.25 -17.19
CA VAL A 43 5.61 -15.87 -17.46
C VAL A 43 4.53 -15.08 -18.19
N ASP A 44 3.84 -15.71 -19.15
CA ASP A 44 2.79 -15.03 -19.93
C ASP A 44 1.54 -14.75 -19.09
N GLU A 45 1.17 -15.64 -18.18
CA GLU A 45 0.08 -15.40 -17.24
C GLU A 45 0.38 -14.21 -16.31
N VAL A 46 1.61 -14.14 -15.78
CA VAL A 46 2.04 -13.00 -14.96
C VAL A 46 2.06 -11.70 -15.77
N ARG A 47 2.62 -11.73 -16.99
CA ARG A 47 2.65 -10.59 -17.89
C ARG A 47 1.24 -10.07 -18.23
N ARG A 48 0.33 -10.98 -18.55
CA ARG A 48 -1.07 -10.64 -18.82
C ARG A 48 -1.72 -9.94 -17.63
N ARG A 49 -1.56 -10.46 -16.40
CA ARG A 49 -2.09 -9.82 -15.18
C ARG A 49 -1.53 -8.42 -14.96
N ILE A 50 -0.24 -8.23 -15.22
CA ILE A 50 0.38 -6.90 -15.11
C ILE A 50 -0.23 -5.95 -16.14
N THR A 51 -0.36 -6.38 -17.39
CA THR A 51 -0.83 -5.54 -18.51
C THR A 51 -2.32 -5.25 -18.43
N GLU A 52 -3.14 -6.23 -18.04
CA GLU A 52 -4.59 -6.10 -18.04
C GLU A 52 -5.16 -5.46 -16.75
N TYR A 53 -4.45 -5.55 -15.63
CA TYR A 53 -4.96 -5.07 -14.33
C TYR A 53 -4.07 -4.00 -13.69
N HIS A 54 -2.79 -4.32 -13.47
CA HIS A 54 -1.91 -3.41 -12.74
C HIS A 54 -1.60 -2.11 -13.52
N GLN A 55 -1.19 -2.23 -14.77
CA GLN A 55 -0.84 -1.06 -15.59
C GLN A 55 -2.04 -0.12 -15.85
N PRO A 56 -3.25 -0.60 -16.22
CA PRO A 56 -4.41 0.28 -16.38
C PRO A 56 -4.80 0.99 -15.09
N TYR A 57 -4.73 0.30 -13.94
CA TYR A 57 -4.97 0.94 -12.64
C TYR A 57 -3.97 2.06 -12.34
N GLN A 58 -2.67 1.78 -12.49
CA GLN A 58 -1.61 2.78 -12.30
C GLN A 58 -1.80 4.00 -13.20
N LYS A 59 -2.15 3.73 -14.47
CA LYS A 59 -2.44 4.80 -15.43
C LYS A 59 -3.64 5.63 -15.02
N ALA A 60 -4.74 5.03 -14.61
CA ALA A 60 -5.95 5.75 -14.19
C ALA A 60 -5.69 6.64 -12.97
N VAL A 61 -4.95 6.14 -11.97
CA VAL A 61 -4.53 6.95 -10.81
C VAL A 61 -3.67 8.13 -11.25
N LYS A 62 -2.67 7.88 -12.10
CA LYS A 62 -1.79 8.92 -12.61
C LYS A 62 -2.58 10.00 -13.37
N ASP A 63 -3.44 9.60 -14.30
CA ASP A 63 -4.22 10.53 -15.13
C ASP A 63 -5.14 11.41 -14.25
N ALA A 64 -5.78 10.84 -13.24
CA ALA A 64 -6.64 11.58 -12.31
C ALA A 64 -5.84 12.61 -11.49
N LEU A 65 -4.67 12.22 -10.98
CA LEU A 65 -3.80 13.11 -10.22
C LEU A 65 -3.20 14.21 -11.10
N ASP A 66 -2.81 13.90 -12.34
CA ASP A 66 -2.30 14.88 -13.28
C ASP A 66 -3.37 15.91 -13.68
N ALA A 67 -4.58 15.45 -13.96
CA ALA A 67 -5.71 16.35 -14.26
C ALA A 67 -6.06 17.26 -13.09
N THR A 68 -6.11 16.72 -11.86
CA THR A 68 -6.39 17.49 -10.64
C THR A 68 -5.30 18.53 -10.40
N HIS A 69 -4.02 18.11 -10.48
CA HIS A 69 -2.89 19.02 -10.31
C HIS A 69 -2.87 20.12 -11.37
N ALA A 70 -3.11 19.78 -12.63
CA ALA A 70 -3.16 20.77 -13.72
C ALA A 70 -4.27 21.80 -13.53
N HIS A 71 -5.40 21.40 -12.93
CA HIS A 71 -6.53 22.29 -12.72
C HIS A 71 -6.38 23.19 -11.49
N PHE A 72 -5.84 22.64 -10.37
CA PHE A 72 -5.80 23.34 -9.08
C PHE A 72 -4.40 23.82 -8.68
N GLY A 73 -3.34 23.45 -9.40
CA GLY A 73 -1.94 23.75 -9.04
C GLY A 73 -1.37 22.88 -7.93
N ALA A 74 -2.21 22.10 -7.25
CA ALA A 74 -1.82 21.13 -6.23
C ALA A 74 -2.80 19.95 -6.18
N VAL A 75 -2.38 18.83 -5.59
CA VAL A 75 -3.23 17.65 -5.38
C VAL A 75 -2.84 16.91 -4.10
N TRP A 76 -3.85 16.46 -3.37
CA TRP A 76 -3.71 15.57 -2.21
C TRP A 76 -4.36 14.22 -2.53
N HIS A 77 -3.52 13.22 -2.74
CA HIS A 77 -3.94 11.85 -2.97
C HIS A 77 -4.08 11.13 -1.64
N VAL A 78 -5.28 10.67 -1.33
CA VAL A 78 -5.54 9.81 -0.17
C VAL A 78 -5.68 8.37 -0.66
N ASN A 79 -4.72 7.51 -0.29
CA ASN A 79 -4.70 6.09 -0.64
C ASN A 79 -5.32 5.28 0.52
N CYS A 80 -6.60 4.91 0.37
CA CYS A 80 -7.36 4.22 1.40
C CYS A 80 -7.06 2.72 1.40
N HIS A 81 -6.60 2.22 2.54
CA HIS A 81 -6.32 0.82 2.84
C HIS A 81 -7.07 0.36 4.08
N SER A 82 -7.06 -0.93 4.33
CA SER A 82 -7.52 -1.51 5.59
C SER A 82 -6.52 -2.52 6.12
N MET A 83 -6.46 -2.64 7.44
CA MET A 83 -5.58 -3.57 8.15
C MET A 83 -6.36 -4.45 9.11
N PRO A 84 -5.94 -5.73 9.34
CA PRO A 84 -6.50 -6.56 10.40
C PRO A 84 -6.25 -5.95 11.78
N ALA A 85 -7.14 -6.23 12.75
CA ALA A 85 -7.03 -5.75 14.13
C ALA A 85 -5.77 -6.27 14.84
N VAL A 86 -5.31 -7.46 14.45
CA VAL A 86 -4.14 -8.13 15.02
C VAL A 86 -3.16 -8.49 13.90
N SER A 87 -1.87 -8.33 14.16
CA SER A 87 -0.83 -8.68 13.21
C SER A 87 -0.70 -10.19 13.01
N SER A 88 -0.46 -10.61 11.75
CA SER A 88 -0.26 -12.01 11.35
C SER A 88 1.20 -12.44 11.42
N ALA A 89 1.46 -13.73 11.16
CA ALA A 89 2.81 -14.28 11.13
C ALA A 89 3.73 -13.65 10.07
N ILE A 90 3.16 -13.10 8.98
CA ILE A 90 3.92 -12.44 7.91
C ILE A 90 4.04 -10.91 8.11
N SER A 91 3.47 -10.37 9.18
CA SER A 91 3.57 -8.95 9.51
C SER A 91 5.00 -8.57 9.92
N GLU A 92 5.43 -7.37 9.55
CA GLU A 92 6.80 -6.90 9.86
C GLU A 92 7.04 -6.74 11.36
N GLU A 93 6.02 -6.36 12.11
CA GLU A 93 6.03 -6.21 13.56
C GLU A 93 5.95 -7.54 14.32
N GLY A 94 5.82 -8.68 13.61
CA GLY A 94 5.60 -10.01 14.20
C GLY A 94 4.12 -10.25 14.56
N PRO A 95 3.75 -11.51 14.88
CA PRO A 95 2.36 -11.89 15.11
C PRO A 95 1.80 -11.40 16.46
N GLY A 96 0.48 -11.28 16.55
CA GLY A 96 -0.25 -11.06 17.79
C GLY A 96 -0.20 -9.62 18.35
N LYS A 97 0.28 -8.65 17.57
CA LYS A 97 0.28 -7.24 17.98
C LYS A 97 -1.06 -6.58 17.67
N LEU A 98 -1.66 -5.96 18.68
CA LEU A 98 -2.84 -5.11 18.48
C LEU A 98 -2.47 -3.86 17.69
N ARG A 99 -3.34 -3.48 16.77
CA ARG A 99 -3.16 -2.31 15.92
C ARG A 99 -4.10 -1.18 16.31
N PRO A 100 -3.69 0.08 16.12
CA PRO A 100 -4.55 1.23 16.38
C PRO A 100 -5.77 1.24 15.44
N ASP A 101 -6.68 2.19 15.64
CA ASP A 101 -7.85 2.36 14.76
C ASP A 101 -7.44 2.83 13.36
N PHE A 102 -6.48 3.75 13.31
CA PHE A 102 -5.94 4.29 12.07
C PHE A 102 -4.41 4.34 12.08
N VAL A 103 -3.82 4.07 10.91
CA VAL A 103 -2.41 4.37 10.66
C VAL A 103 -2.31 5.27 9.44
N LEU A 104 -1.62 6.39 9.59
CA LEU A 104 -1.30 7.33 8.52
C LEU A 104 0.11 7.08 8.05
N GLY A 105 0.30 6.84 6.75
CA GLY A 105 1.60 6.58 6.14
C GLY A 105 1.97 7.67 5.14
N ASP A 106 2.94 8.51 5.49
CA ASP A 106 3.51 9.56 4.63
C ASP A 106 5.01 9.33 4.34
N ARG A 107 5.48 8.09 4.58
CA ARG A 107 6.86 7.66 4.38
C ARG A 107 7.86 8.56 5.13
N ASP A 108 7.59 8.75 6.41
CA ASP A 108 8.40 9.60 7.30
C ASP A 108 8.48 11.06 6.80
N GLY A 109 7.34 11.61 6.34
CA GLY A 109 7.22 12.99 5.87
C GLY A 109 7.73 13.25 4.46
N THR A 110 8.02 12.20 3.68
CA THR A 110 8.61 12.36 2.32
C THR A 110 7.57 12.43 1.21
N THR A 111 6.33 11.99 1.44
CA THR A 111 5.31 11.91 0.39
C THR A 111 4.14 12.87 0.58
N CYS A 112 4.06 13.55 1.72
CA CYS A 112 3.01 14.50 2.03
C CYS A 112 3.57 15.68 2.82
N GLU A 113 2.95 16.85 2.71
CA GLU A 113 3.30 17.96 3.60
C GLU A 113 2.94 17.63 5.05
N PRO A 114 3.81 17.98 6.02
CA PRO A 114 3.58 17.65 7.43
C PRO A 114 2.27 18.21 8.00
N GLY A 115 1.85 19.38 7.54
CA GLY A 115 0.60 20.04 7.97
C GLY A 115 -0.64 19.22 7.63
N PHE A 116 -0.71 18.58 6.47
CA PHE A 116 -1.85 17.75 6.10
C PHE A 116 -1.89 16.44 6.89
N THR A 117 -0.75 15.75 7.05
CA THR A 117 -0.69 14.54 7.88
C THR A 117 -1.11 14.83 9.33
N ALA A 118 -0.60 15.93 9.93
CA ALA A 118 -0.96 16.34 11.28
C ALA A 118 -2.45 16.72 11.40
N PHE A 119 -3.01 17.41 10.40
CA PHE A 119 -4.43 17.75 10.36
C PHE A 119 -5.31 16.51 10.37
N VAL A 120 -5.04 15.53 9.51
CA VAL A 120 -5.81 14.27 9.45
C VAL A 120 -5.68 13.50 10.76
N ALA A 121 -4.47 13.43 11.33
CA ALA A 121 -4.24 12.75 12.61
C ALA A 121 -5.04 13.38 13.75
N SER A 122 -5.02 14.73 13.86
CA SER A 122 -5.78 15.46 14.87
C SER A 122 -7.28 15.26 14.70
N LEU A 123 -7.79 15.37 13.47
CA LEU A 123 -9.22 15.19 13.19
C LEU A 123 -9.73 13.80 13.64
N LEU A 124 -8.99 12.75 13.33
CA LEU A 124 -9.35 11.39 13.73
C LEU A 124 -9.23 11.21 15.26
N ALA A 125 -8.20 11.78 15.89
CA ALA A 125 -8.04 11.73 17.35
C ALA A 125 -9.15 12.49 18.08
N ASP A 126 -9.59 13.66 17.56
CA ASP A 126 -10.71 14.43 18.10
C ASP A 126 -12.05 13.68 18.00
N MET A 127 -12.17 12.75 17.04
CA MET A 127 -13.29 11.83 16.93
C MET A 127 -13.20 10.65 17.92
N GLY A 128 -12.13 10.54 18.69
CA GLY A 128 -11.92 9.50 19.71
C GLY A 128 -11.18 8.25 19.21
N TYR A 129 -10.60 8.27 18.01
CA TYR A 129 -9.85 7.14 17.48
C TYR A 129 -8.38 7.15 17.90
N GLU A 130 -7.82 5.94 18.10
CA GLU A 130 -6.38 5.75 18.26
C GLU A 130 -5.69 5.88 16.89
N VAL A 131 -4.81 6.86 16.74
CA VAL A 131 -4.10 7.16 15.48
C VAL A 131 -2.59 7.06 15.67
N LYS A 132 -1.93 6.35 14.75
CA LYS A 132 -0.46 6.35 14.65
C LYS A 132 -0.01 6.83 13.28
N VAL A 133 1.18 7.43 13.23
CA VAL A 133 1.80 7.89 12.00
C VAL A 133 3.03 7.04 11.72
N ASN A 134 3.10 6.44 10.53
CA ASN A 134 4.21 5.59 10.06
C ASN A 134 4.50 4.34 10.93
N ASP A 135 3.58 3.92 11.78
CA ASP A 135 3.73 2.75 12.66
C ASP A 135 2.44 1.91 12.70
N PRO A 136 2.45 0.67 12.20
CA PRO A 136 3.55 -0.04 11.53
C PRO A 136 3.68 0.25 10.02
N TYR A 137 2.73 0.94 9.41
CA TYR A 137 2.67 1.15 7.97
C TYR A 137 3.09 2.56 7.57
N LYS A 138 4.17 2.65 6.77
CA LYS A 138 4.72 3.93 6.30
C LYS A 138 4.14 4.42 4.98
N GLY A 139 3.31 3.61 4.34
CA GLY A 139 2.83 3.85 2.98
C GLY A 139 3.55 3.00 1.94
N VAL A 140 2.77 2.54 0.96
CA VAL A 140 3.23 1.62 -0.09
C VAL A 140 3.58 2.35 -1.40
N GLU A 141 3.71 1.60 -2.46
CA GLU A 141 4.20 2.05 -3.76
C GLU A 141 3.41 3.23 -4.35
N LEU A 142 2.07 3.25 -4.20
CA LEU A 142 1.25 4.33 -4.76
C LEU A 142 1.62 5.70 -4.16
N VAL A 143 1.78 5.78 -2.83
CA VAL A 143 2.16 7.05 -2.20
C VAL A 143 3.57 7.47 -2.60
N ARG A 144 4.48 6.52 -2.79
CA ARG A 144 5.83 6.79 -3.26
C ARG A 144 5.87 7.23 -4.72
N ALA A 145 5.13 6.54 -5.59
CA ALA A 145 5.21 6.74 -7.04
C ALA A 145 4.53 8.03 -7.51
N PHE A 146 3.50 8.49 -6.76
CA PHE A 146 2.66 9.60 -7.18
C PHE A 146 2.81 10.84 -6.30
N SER A 147 3.86 10.94 -5.49
CA SER A 147 4.15 12.12 -4.68
C SER A 147 5.37 12.87 -5.18
N ASP A 148 5.27 14.18 -5.09
CA ASP A 148 6.34 15.17 -5.19
C ASP A 148 5.88 16.42 -4.43
N PRO A 149 6.04 16.45 -3.08
CA PRO A 149 5.53 17.56 -2.27
C PRO A 149 6.10 18.92 -2.68
N ALA A 150 7.32 18.95 -3.19
CA ALA A 150 7.94 20.20 -3.68
C ALA A 150 7.21 20.76 -4.91
N ALA A 151 6.60 19.89 -5.72
CA ALA A 151 5.76 20.25 -6.85
C ALA A 151 4.26 20.32 -6.53
N GLY A 152 3.87 20.34 -5.24
CA GLY A 152 2.46 20.37 -4.83
C GLY A 152 1.70 19.06 -5.07
N ARG A 153 2.41 17.92 -5.13
CA ARG A 153 1.83 16.59 -5.27
C ARG A 153 2.00 15.82 -3.95
N HIS A 154 0.97 15.80 -3.15
CA HIS A 154 0.98 15.16 -1.84
C HIS A 154 0.26 13.82 -1.90
N SER A 155 0.78 12.82 -1.15
CA SER A 155 0.17 11.50 -1.08
C SER A 155 0.28 10.93 0.33
N LEU A 156 -0.87 10.57 0.90
CA LEU A 156 -1.01 10.02 2.23
C LEU A 156 -1.76 8.68 2.16
N GLN A 157 -1.22 7.63 2.77
CA GLN A 157 -1.93 6.38 2.97
C GLN A 157 -2.69 6.43 4.29
N ILE A 158 -3.93 5.95 4.28
CA ILE A 158 -4.73 5.76 5.48
C ILE A 158 -5.10 4.28 5.59
N GLU A 159 -4.63 3.63 6.65
CA GLU A 159 -5.02 2.26 7.01
C GLU A 159 -6.13 2.31 8.05
N VAL A 160 -7.29 1.77 7.72
CA VAL A 160 -8.44 1.66 8.64
C VAL A 160 -8.43 0.28 9.28
N ASN A 161 -8.48 0.21 10.61
CA ASN A 161 -8.61 -1.07 11.31
C ASN A 161 -9.97 -1.71 11.00
N ARG A 162 -9.96 -2.96 10.53
CA ARG A 162 -11.18 -3.66 10.13
C ARG A 162 -12.16 -3.85 11.28
N ARG A 163 -11.70 -3.92 12.53
CA ARG A 163 -12.58 -3.99 13.71
C ARG A 163 -13.61 -2.87 13.79
N LEU A 164 -13.39 -1.74 13.10
CA LEU A 164 -14.33 -0.61 13.09
C LEU A 164 -15.56 -0.85 12.21
N TYR A 165 -15.52 -1.84 11.32
CA TYR A 165 -16.60 -2.09 10.36
C TYR A 165 -16.81 -3.56 9.98
N LEU A 166 -16.00 -4.48 10.50
CA LEU A 166 -16.13 -5.94 10.35
C LEU A 166 -16.14 -6.62 11.71
N ASP A 167 -16.88 -7.72 11.83
CA ASP A 167 -16.81 -8.66 12.93
C ASP A 167 -15.61 -9.59 12.68
N GLU A 168 -14.42 -9.27 13.25
CA GLU A 168 -13.19 -10.07 13.17
C GLU A 168 -12.97 -10.91 14.43
#